data_b8901cfaffaa0c469e33113837cceca5
#
_entry.id   b8901cfaffaa0c469e33113837cceca5
#
_cell.length_a   1.000
_cell.length_b   1.000
_cell.length_c   1.000
_cell.angle_alpha   90.00
_cell.angle_beta   90.00
_cell.angle_gamma   90.00
#
_symmetry.space_group_name_H-M   'P 1'
#
loop_
_entity.id
_entity.type
_entity.pdbx_description
1 polymer ?
#
loop_
_entity_poly.entity_id
_entity_poly.type
_entity_poly.pdbx_seq_one_letter_code
_entity_poly.pdbx_strand_id
1 'polypeptide(L)'
;TEDYVTKTYDENTIGNVTVAARNPGSWANGLQVAIIDSFADQTLTGYFTDVVVGYGITQGLDGKVLIGTGSTSSLDGYYLKGIVTEVGAGNSSIKVKVNSYIDPNGDEVEVDYTAGGTWQFAGSGTVGVHTNGYNSAYATKTYDTAVDWFDTQTVNISSTGISTITYKWNALAGRPGTSAFAESRKSKNDEVHVIVFDGNGSITGTVGTVLEKHLSLSKATDAVFSAGSPSYWRKYLYNNSEFIFGGSAPAGITTTGFSSGFTLQGDDAWDQPAEDIIFSASGNQTLTLTKGANYDYSSGIGTDGALDSTKADINGGYDLLANTEEYDVDFLIQGSASYGKEAAQGLA
;
A
#
# COMPACT_ATOMS: atom_id res chain seq x y z
N THR A 1 19.68 8.31 -4.76
CA THR A 1 20.94 7.81 -4.20
C THR A 1 21.44 6.64 -5.03
N GLU A 2 22.70 6.28 -4.85
CA GLU A 2 23.37 5.20 -5.59
C GLU A 2 22.62 3.88 -5.51
N ASP A 3 21.96 3.62 -4.39
CA ASP A 3 21.17 2.41 -4.16
C ASP A 3 19.97 2.27 -5.09
N TYR A 4 19.35 3.37 -5.48
CA TYR A 4 18.30 3.34 -6.48
C TYR A 4 18.88 3.11 -7.89
N VAL A 5 20.04 3.66 -8.17
CA VAL A 5 20.72 3.50 -9.46
C VAL A 5 21.26 2.09 -9.61
N THR A 6 21.84 1.53 -8.55
CA THR A 6 22.39 0.16 -8.53
C THR A 6 21.33 -0.91 -8.41
N LYS A 7 20.05 -0.53 -8.24
CA LYS A 7 18.91 -1.46 -8.15
C LYS A 7 18.93 -2.35 -6.91
N THR A 8 19.65 -1.97 -5.90
CA THR A 8 19.70 -2.64 -4.61
C THR A 8 18.59 -2.08 -3.73
N TYR A 9 17.40 -2.65 -3.83
CA TYR A 9 16.27 -2.36 -2.93
C TYR A 9 16.35 -3.23 -1.70
N ASP A 10 17.43 -3.10 -0.98
CA ASP A 10 17.57 -3.69 0.33
C ASP A 10 16.94 -2.71 1.34
N GLU A 11 16.11 -3.22 2.22
CA GLU A 11 15.49 -2.43 3.30
C GLU A 11 16.51 -1.70 4.15
N ASN A 12 17.69 -2.29 4.32
CA ASN A 12 18.80 -1.68 5.06
C ASN A 12 19.39 -0.48 4.33
N THR A 13 19.23 -0.39 3.03
CA THR A 13 19.86 0.61 2.17
C THR A 13 18.98 1.83 1.95
N ILE A 14 17.66 1.63 1.83
CA ILE A 14 16.69 2.72 1.66
C ILE A 14 16.26 3.32 3.01
N GLY A 15 16.54 2.61 4.10
CA GLY A 15 16.03 2.93 5.42
C GLY A 15 14.52 2.72 5.50
N ASN A 16 13.87 3.34 6.46
CA ASN A 16 12.43 3.19 6.71
C ASN A 16 11.55 4.05 5.80
N VAL A 17 11.95 4.31 4.56
CA VAL A 17 11.17 5.09 3.60
C VAL A 17 10.30 4.15 2.79
N THR A 18 9.00 4.27 2.91
CA THR A 18 8.04 3.42 2.19
C THR A 18 8.01 3.72 0.69
N VAL A 19 8.07 4.99 0.32
CA VAL A 19 8.16 5.43 -1.08
C VAL A 19 9.16 6.57 -1.21
N ALA A 20 9.87 6.58 -2.33
CA ALA A 20 10.78 7.67 -2.68
C ALA A 20 10.56 8.11 -4.12
N ALA A 21 10.84 9.38 -4.41
CA ALA A 21 10.79 9.88 -5.78
C ALA A 21 11.84 9.18 -6.66
N ARG A 22 11.46 8.90 -7.91
CA ARG A 22 12.34 8.22 -8.86
C ARG A 22 13.58 9.03 -9.22
N ASN A 23 13.41 10.33 -9.32
CA ASN A 23 14.48 11.25 -9.65
C ASN A 23 14.67 12.26 -8.51
N PRO A 24 15.91 12.67 -8.22
CA PRO A 24 16.18 13.75 -7.27
C PRO A 24 15.52 15.06 -7.69
N GLY A 25 15.31 15.95 -6.73
CA GLY A 25 14.82 17.30 -6.99
C GLY A 25 13.61 17.69 -6.15
N SER A 26 13.32 18.99 -6.13
CA SER A 26 12.14 19.53 -5.44
C SER A 26 10.83 19.28 -6.19
N TRP A 27 10.88 18.79 -7.42
CA TRP A 27 9.73 18.54 -8.28
C TRP A 27 8.73 17.54 -7.67
N ALA A 28 9.24 16.58 -6.89
CA ALA A 28 8.43 15.56 -6.26
C ALA A 28 7.85 15.99 -4.90
N ASN A 29 8.23 17.17 -4.39
CA ASN A 29 7.63 17.66 -3.16
C ASN A 29 6.15 17.94 -3.38
N GLY A 30 5.32 17.30 -2.57
CA GLY A 30 3.87 17.39 -2.72
C GLY A 30 3.25 16.27 -3.57
N LEU A 31 4.03 15.38 -4.18
CA LEU A 31 3.47 14.11 -4.63
C LEU A 31 2.83 13.39 -3.45
N GLN A 32 1.65 12.85 -3.64
CA GLN A 32 0.99 12.05 -2.63
C GLN A 32 0.76 10.65 -3.16
N VAL A 33 1.03 9.67 -2.30
CA VAL A 33 0.91 8.26 -2.63
C VAL A 33 -0.08 7.62 -1.66
N ALA A 34 -1.20 7.15 -2.19
CA ALA A 34 -2.14 6.37 -1.42
C ALA A 34 -1.79 4.89 -1.54
N ILE A 35 -1.64 4.23 -0.40
CA ILE A 35 -1.51 2.79 -0.30
C ILE A 35 -2.84 2.26 0.21
N ILE A 36 -3.53 1.51 -0.64
CA ILE A 36 -4.80 0.88 -0.33
C ILE A 36 -4.49 -0.57 0.02
N ASP A 37 -4.41 -0.83 1.30
CA ASP A 37 -4.07 -2.12 1.87
C ASP A 37 -4.98 -2.43 3.05
N SER A 38 -6.18 -2.85 2.75
CA SER A 38 -7.09 -3.38 3.76
C SER A 38 -8.03 -4.35 3.10
N PHE A 39 -8.12 -5.51 3.70
CA PHE A 39 -9.03 -6.57 3.30
C PHE A 39 -10.27 -6.64 4.18
N ALA A 40 -10.47 -5.66 5.05
CA ALA A 40 -11.66 -5.60 5.89
C ALA A 40 -12.95 -5.57 5.08
N ASP A 41 -14.03 -6.06 5.66
CA ASP A 41 -15.34 -6.01 5.05
C ASP A 41 -16.18 -4.87 5.60
N GLN A 42 -16.08 -4.63 6.91
CA GLN A 42 -16.89 -3.63 7.59
C GLN A 42 -16.10 -2.87 8.65
N THR A 43 -16.56 -1.65 8.92
CA THR A 43 -16.20 -0.88 10.11
C THR A 43 -17.37 -0.94 11.09
N LEU A 44 -17.11 -1.44 12.29
CA LEU A 44 -18.03 -1.40 13.42
C LEU A 44 -17.66 -0.19 14.28
N THR A 45 -18.60 0.71 14.51
CA THR A 45 -18.40 1.90 15.37
C THR A 45 -19.02 1.66 16.73
N GLY A 46 -18.26 1.87 17.79
CA GLY A 46 -18.65 1.62 19.17
C GLY A 46 -17.45 1.80 20.09
N TYR A 47 -17.53 1.28 21.30
CA TYR A 47 -16.45 1.38 22.28
C TYR A 47 -15.75 0.02 22.46
N PHE A 48 -14.56 -0.11 21.88
CA PHE A 48 -13.81 -1.36 21.78
C PHE A 48 -12.53 -1.37 22.63
N THR A 49 -12.63 -0.91 23.89
CA THR A 49 -11.51 -1.03 24.83
C THR A 49 -11.06 -2.48 24.95
N ASP A 50 -9.75 -2.69 25.07
CA ASP A 50 -9.10 -3.99 25.23
C ASP A 50 -9.30 -4.94 24.03
N VAL A 51 -9.72 -4.40 22.88
CA VAL A 51 -9.72 -5.11 21.60
C VAL A 51 -8.46 -4.74 20.85
N VAL A 52 -7.79 -5.75 20.32
CA VAL A 52 -6.59 -5.56 19.49
C VAL A 52 -6.75 -6.26 18.13
N VAL A 53 -5.94 -5.85 17.19
CA VAL A 53 -5.87 -6.51 15.88
C VAL A 53 -5.56 -7.99 16.07
N GLY A 54 -6.23 -8.83 15.30
CA GLY A 54 -6.10 -10.27 15.40
C GLY A 54 -7.08 -10.95 16.36
N TYR A 55 -7.81 -10.21 17.17
CA TYR A 55 -8.87 -10.84 17.96
C TYR A 55 -10.01 -11.33 17.06
N GLY A 56 -10.51 -12.52 17.36
CA GLY A 56 -11.69 -13.05 16.74
C GLY A 56 -12.94 -12.34 17.25
N ILE A 57 -13.92 -12.19 16.39
CA ILE A 57 -15.25 -11.70 16.76
C ILE A 57 -16.33 -12.61 16.22
N THR A 58 -17.40 -12.76 16.98
CA THR A 58 -18.56 -13.59 16.59
C THR A 58 -19.86 -12.83 16.79
N GLN A 59 -20.83 -13.14 15.95
CA GLN A 59 -22.20 -12.63 16.09
C GLN A 59 -23.22 -13.69 15.71
N GLY A 60 -24.21 -13.92 16.56
CA GLY A 60 -25.41 -14.67 16.19
C GLY A 60 -26.26 -13.88 15.19
N LEU A 61 -26.77 -14.56 14.18
CA LEU A 61 -27.53 -13.95 13.09
C LEU A 61 -29.06 -14.18 13.19
N ASP A 62 -29.55 -14.57 14.34
CA ASP A 62 -30.97 -14.75 14.56
C ASP A 62 -31.79 -13.52 14.16
N GLY A 63 -32.84 -13.70 13.41
CA GLY A 63 -33.68 -12.63 12.90
C GLY A 63 -33.07 -11.82 11.76
N LYS A 64 -31.94 -12.28 11.19
CA LYS A 64 -31.29 -11.66 10.05
C LYS A 64 -31.57 -12.42 8.76
N VAL A 65 -31.29 -11.79 7.63
CA VAL A 65 -31.34 -12.38 6.29
C VAL A 65 -30.03 -12.14 5.56
N LEU A 66 -29.66 -13.05 4.67
CA LEU A 66 -28.47 -12.92 3.86
C LEU A 66 -28.64 -11.78 2.86
N ILE A 67 -27.67 -10.88 2.82
CA ILE A 67 -27.73 -9.68 1.99
C ILE A 67 -27.32 -10.01 0.54
N GLY A 68 -28.04 -9.42 -0.42
CA GLY A 68 -27.65 -9.46 -1.84
C GLY A 68 -28.08 -10.70 -2.62
N THR A 69 -28.70 -11.69 -1.97
CA THR A 69 -29.13 -12.92 -2.67
C THR A 69 -30.49 -12.81 -3.34
N GLY A 70 -31.26 -11.76 -3.04
CA GLY A 70 -32.70 -11.72 -3.37
C GLY A 70 -33.53 -12.75 -2.60
N SER A 71 -32.90 -13.51 -1.70
CA SER A 71 -33.54 -14.51 -0.85
C SER A 71 -33.95 -13.90 0.48
N THR A 72 -35.08 -14.32 0.98
CA THR A 72 -35.60 -14.04 2.34
C THR A 72 -35.25 -15.14 3.33
N SER A 73 -34.22 -15.92 3.05
CA SER A 73 -33.81 -17.02 3.93
C SER A 73 -33.40 -16.49 5.28
N SER A 74 -34.06 -16.98 6.33
CA SER A 74 -33.66 -16.69 7.72
C SER A 74 -32.27 -17.24 8.00
N LEU A 75 -31.53 -16.49 8.78
CA LEU A 75 -30.21 -16.90 9.29
C LEU A 75 -30.29 -17.34 10.76
N ASP A 76 -31.49 -17.75 11.23
CA ASP A 76 -31.64 -18.23 12.58
C ASP A 76 -30.77 -19.46 12.86
N GLY A 77 -30.03 -19.40 13.96
CA GLY A 77 -29.08 -20.44 14.34
C GLY A 77 -27.68 -20.32 13.65
N TYR A 78 -27.51 -19.36 12.77
CA TYR A 78 -26.19 -19.08 12.19
C TYR A 78 -25.34 -18.18 13.09
N TYR A 79 -24.06 -18.43 13.12
CA TYR A 79 -23.06 -17.59 13.78
C TYR A 79 -22.00 -17.14 12.80
N LEU A 80 -21.82 -15.83 12.69
CA LEU A 80 -20.77 -15.24 11.88
C LEU A 80 -19.46 -15.20 12.68
N LYS A 81 -18.36 -15.53 12.03
CA LYS A 81 -17.01 -15.43 12.56
C LYS A 81 -16.21 -14.44 11.73
N GLY A 82 -15.52 -13.58 12.41
CA GLY A 82 -14.65 -12.60 11.77
C GLY A 82 -13.44 -12.29 12.63
N ILE A 83 -12.60 -11.44 12.10
CA ILE A 83 -11.36 -11.05 12.72
C ILE A 83 -11.18 -9.54 12.69
N VAL A 84 -10.61 -8.99 13.76
CA VAL A 84 -10.27 -7.58 13.84
C VAL A 84 -9.02 -7.31 13.03
N THR A 85 -9.12 -6.46 12.03
CA THR A 85 -8.01 -6.10 11.15
C THR A 85 -7.40 -4.74 11.47
N GLU A 86 -8.16 -3.86 12.13
CA GLU A 86 -7.71 -2.54 12.56
C GLU A 86 -8.52 -2.08 13.76
N VAL A 87 -7.90 -1.31 14.65
CA VAL A 87 -8.58 -0.62 15.76
C VAL A 87 -8.43 0.88 15.55
N GLY A 88 -9.55 1.58 15.52
CA GLY A 88 -9.59 3.02 15.30
C GLY A 88 -9.08 3.82 16.50
N ALA A 89 -8.75 5.08 16.26
CA ALA A 89 -8.24 5.98 17.28
C ALA A 89 -9.19 6.08 18.48
N GLY A 90 -8.63 6.00 19.67
CA GLY A 90 -9.41 6.05 20.92
C GLY A 90 -10.34 4.84 21.13
N ASN A 91 -10.10 3.73 20.44
CA ASN A 91 -10.94 2.53 20.46
C ASN A 91 -12.41 2.78 20.08
N SER A 92 -12.67 3.79 19.25
CA SER A 92 -14.01 4.19 18.82
C SER A 92 -14.58 3.37 17.67
N SER A 93 -13.77 2.50 17.06
CA SER A 93 -14.18 1.60 16.00
C SER A 93 -13.21 0.44 15.84
N ILE A 94 -13.68 -0.61 15.19
CA ILE A 94 -12.83 -1.68 14.66
C ILE A 94 -13.16 -1.94 13.20
N LYS A 95 -12.17 -2.30 12.40
CA LYS A 95 -12.38 -2.90 11.08
C LYS A 95 -12.31 -4.40 11.20
N VAL A 96 -13.17 -5.07 10.48
CA VAL A 96 -13.36 -6.51 10.60
C VAL A 96 -13.39 -7.18 9.24
N LYS A 97 -12.82 -8.37 9.17
CA LYS A 97 -12.92 -9.29 8.05
C LYS A 97 -13.77 -10.47 8.48
N VAL A 98 -14.78 -10.81 7.69
CA VAL A 98 -15.54 -12.03 7.88
C VAL A 98 -14.73 -13.20 7.29
N ASN A 99 -14.59 -14.28 8.05
CA ASN A 99 -13.84 -15.47 7.63
C ASN A 99 -14.77 -16.64 7.30
N SER A 100 -15.67 -16.92 8.20
CA SER A 100 -16.55 -18.07 8.10
C SER A 100 -17.87 -17.82 8.84
N TYR A 101 -18.78 -18.72 8.66
CA TYR A 101 -19.97 -18.83 9.48
C TYR A 101 -20.14 -20.28 9.99
N ILE A 102 -20.83 -20.43 11.09
CA ILE A 102 -21.30 -21.73 11.58
C ILE A 102 -22.78 -21.85 11.23
N ASP A 103 -23.15 -22.90 10.58
CA ASP A 103 -24.54 -23.19 10.25
C ASP A 103 -25.32 -23.76 11.46
N PRO A 104 -26.66 -23.92 11.38
CA PRO A 104 -27.46 -24.48 12.46
C PRO A 104 -27.12 -25.93 12.81
N ASN A 105 -26.39 -26.65 11.96
CA ASN A 105 -25.93 -28.01 12.25
C ASN A 105 -24.62 -28.03 13.03
N GLY A 106 -23.95 -26.86 13.14
CA GLY A 106 -22.66 -26.70 13.77
C GLY A 106 -21.49 -26.82 12.80
N ASP A 107 -21.77 -26.90 11.51
CA ASP A 107 -20.70 -26.97 10.48
C ASP A 107 -20.14 -25.60 10.18
N GLU A 108 -18.82 -25.48 10.17
CA GLU A 108 -18.13 -24.25 9.80
C GLU A 108 -17.89 -24.20 8.30
N VAL A 109 -18.38 -23.12 7.68
CA VAL A 109 -18.28 -22.89 6.24
C VAL A 109 -17.50 -21.61 6.00
N GLU A 110 -16.44 -21.68 5.19
CA GLU A 110 -15.70 -20.49 4.75
C GLU A 110 -16.60 -19.61 3.86
N VAL A 111 -16.50 -18.30 4.05
CA VAL A 111 -17.31 -17.36 3.26
C VAL A 111 -16.73 -17.24 1.85
N ASP A 112 -17.56 -17.61 0.87
CA ASP A 112 -17.26 -17.40 -0.54
C ASP A 112 -17.89 -16.08 -1.01
N TYR A 113 -17.03 -15.10 -1.24
CA TYR A 113 -17.42 -13.78 -1.72
C TYR A 113 -17.84 -13.75 -3.20
N THR A 114 -17.62 -14.83 -3.93
CA THR A 114 -18.00 -14.93 -5.35
C THR A 114 -19.42 -15.44 -5.55
N ALA A 115 -20.02 -16.03 -4.55
CA ALA A 115 -21.29 -16.76 -4.64
C ALA A 115 -22.56 -15.91 -4.52
N GLY A 116 -22.53 -14.61 -4.69
CA GLY A 116 -23.74 -13.79 -4.88
C GLY A 116 -24.54 -13.47 -3.62
N GLY A 117 -23.94 -13.48 -2.47
CA GLY A 117 -24.51 -12.98 -1.21
C GLY A 117 -23.41 -12.54 -0.27
N THR A 118 -23.63 -11.49 0.49
CA THR A 118 -22.61 -10.94 1.36
C THR A 118 -22.90 -11.28 2.81
N TRP A 119 -22.08 -12.13 3.39
CA TRP A 119 -22.06 -12.38 4.83
C TRP A 119 -21.44 -11.19 5.55
N GLN A 120 -22.20 -10.56 6.46
CA GLN A 120 -21.72 -9.38 7.17
C GLN A 120 -22.35 -9.27 8.56
N PHE A 121 -21.65 -8.56 9.45
CA PHE A 121 -22.20 -8.21 10.76
C PHE A 121 -23.42 -7.31 10.60
N ALA A 122 -24.38 -7.48 11.47
CA ALA A 122 -25.60 -6.67 11.47
C ALA A 122 -25.28 -5.18 11.60
N GLY A 123 -26.18 -4.33 11.10
CA GLY A 123 -25.99 -2.88 11.11
C GLY A 123 -25.75 -2.26 12.50
N SER A 124 -26.18 -2.94 13.56
CA SER A 124 -25.89 -2.62 14.97
C SER A 124 -26.07 -3.86 15.83
N GLY A 125 -25.52 -3.88 17.02
CA GLY A 125 -25.71 -5.01 17.93
C GLY A 125 -24.52 -5.29 18.84
N THR A 126 -24.34 -6.55 19.16
CA THR A 126 -23.26 -7.02 20.02
C THR A 126 -22.43 -8.07 19.31
N VAL A 127 -21.14 -8.08 19.58
CA VAL A 127 -20.20 -9.13 19.15
C VAL A 127 -19.52 -9.74 20.35
N GLY A 128 -19.32 -11.06 20.33
CA GLY A 128 -18.39 -11.74 21.22
C GLY A 128 -16.97 -11.48 20.76
N VAL A 129 -16.07 -11.11 21.66
CA VAL A 129 -14.65 -10.90 21.38
C VAL A 129 -13.84 -12.05 21.94
N HIS A 130 -12.95 -12.59 21.14
CA HIS A 130 -12.15 -13.78 21.47
C HIS A 130 -10.66 -13.46 21.33
N THR A 131 -9.91 -13.70 22.40
CA THR A 131 -8.46 -13.46 22.42
C THR A 131 -7.66 -14.66 21.91
N ASN A 132 -8.30 -15.83 21.85
CA ASN A 132 -7.63 -17.09 21.59
C ASN A 132 -8.58 -18.10 20.93
N GLY A 133 -8.65 -18.09 19.62
CA GLY A 133 -9.62 -18.87 18.89
C GLY A 133 -11.07 -18.43 19.19
N TYR A 134 -12.07 -19.22 18.76
CA TYR A 134 -13.48 -18.86 18.96
C TYR A 134 -14.16 -19.65 20.09
N ASN A 135 -13.38 -20.28 20.97
CA ASN A 135 -13.92 -21.22 21.97
C ASN A 135 -14.76 -20.56 23.07
N SER A 136 -14.37 -19.39 23.53
CA SER A 136 -15.09 -18.65 24.55
C SER A 136 -14.90 -17.16 24.34
N ALA A 137 -15.96 -16.38 24.41
CA ALA A 137 -15.86 -14.95 24.33
C ALA A 137 -15.14 -14.42 25.57
N TYR A 138 -14.05 -13.68 25.35
CA TYR A 138 -13.34 -12.92 26.38
C TYR A 138 -14.22 -11.78 26.93
N ALA A 139 -14.92 -11.12 26.02
CA ALA A 139 -15.80 -10.01 26.32
C ALA A 139 -16.94 -9.93 25.29
N THR A 140 -17.99 -9.22 25.65
CA THR A 140 -19.02 -8.78 24.71
C THR A 140 -18.88 -7.29 24.49
N LYS A 141 -18.85 -6.84 23.24
CA LYS A 141 -18.83 -5.43 22.88
C LYS A 141 -20.07 -5.05 22.10
N THR A 142 -20.62 -3.89 22.44
CA THR A 142 -21.74 -3.30 21.71
C THR A 142 -21.22 -2.32 20.68
N TYR A 143 -21.83 -2.31 19.51
CA TYR A 143 -21.55 -1.35 18.46
C TYR A 143 -22.85 -0.73 17.93
N ASP A 144 -22.72 0.52 17.50
CA ASP A 144 -23.86 1.34 17.06
C ASP A 144 -24.11 1.22 15.58
N THR A 145 -23.05 1.07 14.79
CA THR A 145 -23.14 0.91 13.33
C THR A 145 -22.12 -0.09 12.83
N ALA A 146 -22.51 -0.84 11.78
CA ALA A 146 -21.59 -1.59 10.93
C ALA A 146 -21.81 -1.15 9.49
N VAL A 147 -20.78 -0.60 8.88
CA VAL A 147 -20.83 -0.10 7.50
C VAL A 147 -19.71 -0.72 6.68
N ASP A 148 -19.98 -0.94 5.40
CA ASP A 148 -18.94 -1.37 4.49
C ASP A 148 -17.82 -0.32 4.50
N TRP A 149 -16.62 -0.72 4.91
CA TRP A 149 -15.52 0.22 5.04
C TRP A 149 -15.04 0.74 3.69
N PHE A 150 -15.04 -0.12 2.68
CA PHE A 150 -14.51 0.21 1.36
C PHE A 150 -15.36 1.27 0.65
N ASP A 151 -16.69 1.20 0.81
CA ASP A 151 -17.59 2.19 0.23
C ASP A 151 -17.55 3.52 0.95
N THR A 152 -17.12 3.55 2.20
CA THR A 152 -17.06 4.76 3.03
C THR A 152 -15.67 5.37 3.09
N GLN A 153 -14.62 4.61 2.78
CA GLN A 153 -13.25 5.10 2.86
C GLN A 153 -12.91 6.11 1.78
N THR A 154 -12.08 7.05 2.16
CA THR A 154 -11.64 8.13 1.29
C THR A 154 -10.13 8.32 1.34
N VAL A 155 -9.57 8.77 0.23
CA VAL A 155 -8.23 9.34 0.16
C VAL A 155 -8.39 10.86 0.09
N ASN A 156 -7.73 11.54 1.01
CA ASN A 156 -7.74 12.99 1.07
C ASN A 156 -6.42 13.54 0.55
N ILE A 157 -6.48 14.21 -0.57
CA ILE A 157 -5.35 14.90 -1.18
C ILE A 157 -5.39 16.34 -0.69
N SER A 158 -4.39 16.74 0.06
CA SER A 158 -4.33 18.09 0.65
C SER A 158 -2.96 18.72 0.44
N SER A 159 -2.95 20.01 0.15
CA SER A 159 -1.75 20.82 0.08
C SER A 159 -1.99 22.16 0.77
N THR A 160 -0.92 22.78 1.25
CA THR A 160 -1.00 24.07 1.97
C THR A 160 -1.66 25.14 1.09
N GLY A 161 -2.72 25.73 1.61
CA GLY A 161 -3.46 26.80 0.92
C GLY A 161 -4.46 26.34 -0.14
N ILE A 162 -4.69 25.05 -0.27
CA ILE A 162 -5.61 24.48 -1.26
C ILE A 162 -6.68 23.64 -0.55
N SER A 163 -7.90 23.69 -1.06
CA SER A 163 -9.00 22.87 -0.55
C SER A 163 -8.67 21.39 -0.73
N THR A 164 -8.94 20.59 0.29
CA THR A 164 -8.77 19.14 0.25
C THR A 164 -9.65 18.52 -0.83
N ILE A 165 -9.05 17.73 -1.69
CA ILE A 165 -9.75 16.91 -2.68
C ILE A 165 -9.93 15.52 -2.10
N THR A 166 -11.16 15.02 -2.11
CA THR A 166 -11.51 13.72 -1.52
C THR A 166 -11.93 12.76 -2.62
N TYR A 167 -11.26 11.63 -2.69
CA TYR A 167 -11.64 10.50 -3.53
C TYR A 167 -12.19 9.37 -2.67
N LYS A 168 -13.23 8.72 -3.13
CA LYS A 168 -13.63 7.42 -2.57
C LYS A 168 -12.70 6.32 -3.10
N TRP A 169 -12.35 5.38 -2.26
CA TRP A 169 -11.47 4.27 -2.68
C TRP A 169 -12.08 3.44 -3.80
N ASN A 170 -13.37 3.15 -3.73
CA ASN A 170 -14.09 2.39 -4.75
C ASN A 170 -14.13 3.08 -6.13
N ALA A 171 -13.88 4.40 -6.18
CA ALA A 171 -13.71 5.13 -7.44
C ALA A 171 -12.27 5.06 -8.00
N LEU A 172 -11.31 4.69 -7.16
CA LEU A 172 -9.90 4.58 -7.54
C LEU A 172 -9.51 3.17 -7.96
N ALA A 173 -9.92 2.17 -7.19
CA ALA A 173 -9.56 0.78 -7.37
C ALA A 173 -10.64 -0.16 -6.84
N GLY A 174 -10.54 -1.44 -7.15
CA GLY A 174 -11.30 -2.49 -6.51
C GLY A 174 -10.83 -2.73 -5.07
N ARG A 175 -11.51 -3.62 -4.36
CA ARG A 175 -11.09 -4.05 -3.02
C ARG A 175 -9.84 -4.92 -3.15
N PRO A 176 -8.75 -4.65 -2.40
CA PRO A 176 -7.62 -5.57 -2.38
C PRO A 176 -8.03 -6.90 -1.72
N GLY A 177 -7.48 -7.98 -2.20
CA GLY A 177 -7.85 -9.32 -1.76
C GLY A 177 -6.68 -10.28 -1.74
N THR A 178 -6.91 -11.47 -2.25
CA THR A 178 -5.90 -12.51 -2.38
C THR A 178 -5.65 -12.77 -3.87
N SER A 179 -4.40 -12.69 -4.28
CA SER A 179 -4.03 -13.03 -5.65
C SER A 179 -4.10 -14.53 -5.90
N ALA A 180 -4.34 -14.93 -7.15
CA ALA A 180 -4.30 -16.35 -7.51
C ALA A 180 -2.94 -17.00 -7.23
N PHE A 181 -1.87 -16.20 -7.27
CA PHE A 181 -0.53 -16.67 -6.90
C PHE A 181 -0.44 -17.05 -5.42
N ALA A 182 -0.89 -16.16 -4.54
CA ALA A 182 -0.89 -16.41 -3.09
C ALA A 182 -1.86 -17.55 -2.72
N GLU A 183 -3.05 -17.56 -3.31
CA GLU A 183 -4.03 -18.60 -3.07
C GLU A 183 -3.52 -20.01 -3.41
N SER A 184 -2.81 -20.16 -4.54
CA SER A 184 -2.18 -21.42 -4.92
C SER A 184 -1.12 -21.93 -3.93
N ARG A 185 -0.62 -21.06 -3.05
CA ARG A 185 0.35 -21.33 -1.99
C ARG A 185 -0.24 -21.29 -0.59
N LYS A 186 -1.57 -21.35 -0.49
CA LYS A 186 -2.34 -21.25 0.77
C LYS A 186 -2.12 -19.95 1.54
N SER A 187 -1.58 -18.94 0.88
CA SER A 187 -1.41 -17.59 1.42
C SER A 187 -2.64 -16.74 1.12
N LYS A 188 -2.90 -15.72 1.95
CA LYS A 188 -4.09 -14.86 1.82
C LYS A 188 -3.73 -13.40 2.03
N ASN A 189 -4.56 -12.52 1.46
CA ASN A 189 -4.55 -11.06 1.68
C ASN A 189 -3.25 -10.38 1.25
N ASP A 190 -2.65 -10.85 0.19
CA ASP A 190 -1.40 -10.31 -0.33
C ASP A 190 -1.58 -9.07 -1.21
N GLU A 191 -2.78 -8.81 -1.72
CA GLU A 191 -2.97 -7.69 -2.65
C GLU A 191 -2.89 -6.33 -1.97
N VAL A 192 -2.32 -5.38 -2.70
CA VAL A 192 -2.21 -3.96 -2.35
C VAL A 192 -2.31 -3.11 -3.61
N HIS A 193 -2.90 -1.93 -3.49
CA HIS A 193 -2.93 -0.95 -4.57
C HIS A 193 -2.12 0.28 -4.18
N VAL A 194 -1.38 0.82 -5.14
CA VAL A 194 -0.58 2.04 -4.97
C VAL A 194 -1.01 3.05 -6.02
N ILE A 195 -1.43 4.23 -5.58
CA ILE A 195 -1.92 5.29 -6.45
C ILE A 195 -1.12 6.56 -6.20
N VAL A 196 -0.61 7.15 -7.26
CA VAL A 196 0.21 8.36 -7.20
C VAL A 196 -0.62 9.54 -7.66
N PHE A 197 -0.59 10.62 -6.88
CA PHE A 197 -1.32 11.86 -7.14
C PHE A 197 -0.36 13.04 -7.24
N ASP A 198 -0.71 13.97 -8.11
CA ASP A 198 -0.16 15.33 -8.09
C ASP A 198 -0.80 16.12 -6.94
N GLY A 199 -0.26 15.95 -5.73
CA GLY A 199 -0.90 16.48 -4.53
C GLY A 199 -0.90 18.01 -4.41
N ASN A 200 -0.01 18.70 -5.11
CA ASN A 200 0.09 20.15 -5.11
C ASN A 200 -0.13 20.81 -6.48
N GLY A 201 -0.35 20.01 -7.53
CA GLY A 201 -0.57 20.52 -8.89
C GLY A 201 0.70 20.96 -9.61
N SER A 202 1.88 20.65 -9.10
CA SER A 202 3.15 21.13 -9.69
C SER A 202 3.51 20.42 -11.00
N ILE A 203 2.93 19.26 -11.26
CA ILE A 203 3.23 18.46 -12.44
C ILE A 203 2.19 18.70 -13.54
N THR A 204 0.91 18.60 -13.18
CA THR A 204 -0.20 18.67 -14.15
C THR A 204 -0.87 20.03 -14.21
N GLY A 205 -0.57 20.91 -13.27
CA GLY A 205 -1.30 22.19 -13.08
C GLY A 205 -2.60 22.03 -12.28
N THR A 206 -3.01 20.81 -11.95
CA THR A 206 -4.26 20.53 -11.22
C THR A 206 -4.00 19.65 -10.02
N VAL A 207 -4.28 20.20 -8.84
CA VAL A 207 -4.14 19.48 -7.57
C VAL A 207 -5.02 18.23 -7.55
N GLY A 208 -4.49 17.14 -7.04
CA GLY A 208 -5.20 15.88 -6.87
C GLY A 208 -5.30 15.03 -8.14
N THR A 209 -4.74 15.46 -9.26
CA THR A 209 -4.73 14.63 -10.47
C THR A 209 -4.07 13.29 -10.19
N VAL A 210 -4.75 12.19 -10.57
CA VAL A 210 -4.17 10.85 -10.52
C VAL A 210 -3.12 10.72 -11.62
N LEU A 211 -1.88 10.48 -11.23
CA LEU A 211 -0.75 10.30 -12.16
C LEU A 211 -0.60 8.84 -12.56
N GLU A 212 -0.61 7.95 -11.56
CA GLU A 212 -0.46 6.51 -11.79
C GLU A 212 -1.39 5.70 -10.90
N LYS A 213 -1.81 4.54 -11.42
CA LYS A 213 -2.53 3.51 -10.68
C LYS A 213 -1.82 2.17 -10.86
N HIS A 214 -1.28 1.66 -9.79
CA HIS A 214 -0.66 0.35 -9.74
C HIS A 214 -1.55 -0.56 -8.90
N LEU A 215 -2.30 -1.42 -9.56
CA LEU A 215 -3.37 -2.19 -8.94
C LEU A 215 -3.00 -3.67 -8.82
N SER A 216 -3.56 -4.33 -7.79
CA SER A 216 -3.37 -5.76 -7.53
C SER A 216 -1.91 -6.19 -7.49
N LEU A 217 -1.08 -5.33 -6.87
CA LEU A 217 0.30 -5.69 -6.56
C LEU A 217 0.30 -6.64 -5.37
N SER A 218 1.33 -7.45 -5.24
CA SER A 218 1.46 -8.39 -4.13
C SER A 218 2.49 -7.92 -3.10
N LYS A 219 2.20 -8.19 -1.84
CA LYS A 219 3.15 -8.05 -0.73
C LYS A 219 4.18 -9.19 -0.71
N ALA A 220 3.89 -10.30 -1.43
CA ALA A 220 4.77 -11.46 -1.49
C ALA A 220 5.96 -11.21 -2.42
N THR A 221 7.16 -11.50 -1.90
CA THR A 221 8.43 -11.23 -2.62
C THR A 221 8.62 -12.06 -3.88
N ASP A 222 8.02 -13.25 -3.93
CA ASP A 222 8.10 -14.22 -5.02
C ASP A 222 6.91 -14.13 -5.98
N ALA A 223 5.97 -13.20 -5.76
CA ALA A 223 4.74 -13.12 -6.52
C ALA A 223 4.94 -12.71 -7.97
N VAL A 224 4.16 -13.36 -8.83
CA VAL A 224 4.07 -13.07 -10.26
C VAL A 224 2.61 -13.00 -10.71
N PHE A 225 2.34 -12.18 -11.70
CA PHE A 225 1.06 -12.22 -12.42
C PHE A 225 0.94 -13.51 -13.23
N SER A 226 -0.26 -13.83 -13.67
CA SER A 226 -0.52 -15.00 -14.50
C SER A 226 0.32 -15.07 -15.79
N ALA A 227 0.73 -13.91 -16.30
CA ALA A 227 1.63 -13.79 -17.44
C ALA A 227 3.13 -14.00 -17.10
N GLY A 228 3.46 -14.23 -15.82
CA GLY A 228 4.81 -14.49 -15.35
C GLY A 228 5.65 -13.25 -15.03
N SER A 229 5.14 -12.03 -15.25
CA SER A 229 5.84 -10.81 -14.82
C SER A 229 5.74 -10.63 -13.30
N PRO A 230 6.75 -10.04 -12.64
CA PRO A 230 6.70 -9.81 -11.20
C PRO A 230 5.51 -8.94 -10.79
N SER A 231 4.74 -9.39 -9.81
CA SER A 231 3.67 -8.62 -9.17
C SER A 231 4.07 -8.11 -7.78
N TYR A 232 5.21 -8.51 -7.26
CA TYR A 232 5.74 -8.00 -6.00
C TYR A 232 5.87 -6.47 -6.06
N TRP A 233 5.25 -5.76 -5.14
CA TRP A 233 5.02 -4.32 -5.21
C TRP A 233 6.28 -3.49 -5.42
N ARG A 234 7.38 -3.77 -4.71
CA ARG A 234 8.64 -3.03 -4.87
C ARG A 234 9.25 -3.23 -6.25
N LYS A 235 9.33 -4.49 -6.69
CA LYS A 235 9.91 -4.83 -7.99
C LYS A 235 9.03 -4.33 -9.15
N TYR A 236 7.72 -4.39 -8.96
CA TYR A 236 6.78 -3.87 -9.93
C TYR A 236 6.91 -2.35 -10.08
N LEU A 237 6.88 -1.59 -8.97
CA LEU A 237 7.05 -0.14 -9.00
C LEU A 237 8.39 0.28 -9.60
N TYR A 238 9.46 -0.48 -9.28
CA TYR A 238 10.76 -0.24 -9.91
C TYR A 238 10.71 -0.31 -11.43
N ASN A 239 10.02 -1.29 -11.99
CA ASN A 239 9.99 -1.52 -13.42
C ASN A 239 8.97 -0.64 -14.16
N ASN A 240 7.90 -0.22 -13.49
CA ASN A 240 6.71 0.32 -14.16
C ASN A 240 6.31 1.74 -13.72
N SER A 241 6.71 2.22 -12.55
CA SER A 241 6.39 3.58 -12.14
C SER A 241 7.36 4.58 -12.76
N GLU A 242 6.85 5.70 -13.23
CA GLU A 242 7.64 6.84 -13.71
C GLU A 242 7.98 7.83 -12.60
N PHE A 243 7.24 7.78 -11.48
CA PHE A 243 7.33 8.79 -10.42
C PHE A 243 7.97 8.30 -9.13
N ILE A 244 7.80 7.02 -8.78
CA ILE A 244 8.19 6.52 -7.45
C ILE A 244 8.94 5.18 -7.49
N PHE A 245 9.68 4.94 -6.41
CA PHE A 245 10.19 3.64 -6.02
C PHE A 245 9.50 3.18 -4.73
N GLY A 246 9.25 1.88 -4.61
CA GLY A 246 8.87 1.24 -3.36
C GLY A 246 10.10 0.97 -2.49
N GLY A 247 9.99 1.28 -1.22
CA GLY A 247 11.00 1.06 -0.20
C GLY A 247 10.58 0.04 0.85
N SER A 248 10.69 0.39 2.12
CA SER A 248 10.25 -0.44 3.23
C SER A 248 8.73 -0.57 3.27
N ALA A 249 8.23 -1.67 3.82
CA ALA A 249 6.82 -1.84 4.09
C ALA A 249 6.26 -0.64 4.89
N PRO A 250 4.97 -0.26 4.69
CA PRO A 250 4.38 0.87 5.39
C PRO A 250 4.45 0.72 6.92
N ALA A 251 4.61 1.82 7.63
CA ALA A 251 4.54 1.82 9.09
C ALA A 251 3.11 1.47 9.58
N GLY A 252 3.01 0.94 10.80
CA GLY A 252 1.71 0.62 11.42
C GLY A 252 1.18 -0.77 11.10
N ILE A 253 1.94 -1.58 10.39
CA ILE A 253 1.66 -3.00 10.27
C ILE A 253 1.80 -3.62 11.64
N THR A 254 0.71 -4.21 12.14
CA THR A 254 0.75 -4.90 13.43
C THR A 254 1.16 -6.33 13.22
N THR A 255 2.30 -6.66 13.79
CA THR A 255 2.84 -8.03 13.85
C THR A 255 2.26 -8.84 15.02
N THR A 256 1.34 -8.26 15.80
CA THR A 256 0.71 -8.96 16.91
C THR A 256 -0.22 -10.02 16.37
N GLY A 257 0.30 -11.21 16.38
CA GLY A 257 -0.28 -12.40 15.80
C GLY A 257 -1.67 -12.74 16.30
N PHE A 258 -2.40 -13.38 15.45
CA PHE A 258 -3.56 -14.18 15.81
C PHE A 258 -3.09 -15.29 16.75
N SER A 259 -3.64 -15.36 17.95
CA SER A 259 -3.41 -16.52 18.80
C SER A 259 -4.17 -17.72 18.23
N SER A 260 -3.46 -18.80 18.08
CA SER A 260 -3.82 -20.17 17.69
C SER A 260 -5.15 -20.42 16.96
N GLY A 261 -5.05 -20.75 15.71
CA GLY A 261 -6.15 -21.06 14.81
C GLY A 261 -6.19 -20.18 13.56
N PHE A 262 -5.60 -19.00 13.63
CA PHE A 262 -5.26 -18.13 12.50
C PHE A 262 -3.83 -17.72 12.72
N THR A 263 -2.90 -18.39 12.10
CA THR A 263 -1.49 -18.07 12.22
C THR A 263 -1.18 -16.87 11.34
N LEU A 264 -1.27 -15.66 11.90
CA LEU A 264 -0.33 -14.64 11.48
C LEU A 264 1.00 -15.05 12.15
N GLN A 265 1.92 -15.46 11.37
CA GLN A 265 3.26 -15.70 11.85
C GLN A 265 3.95 -14.36 12.05
N GLY A 266 4.74 -14.23 13.12
CA GLY A 266 5.21 -12.98 13.69
C GLY A 266 5.75 -11.97 12.75
N ASP A 267 6.36 -12.06 11.68
CA ASP A 267 6.89 -11.01 10.80
C ASP A 267 6.12 -10.91 9.46
N ASP A 268 4.93 -11.44 9.40
CA ASP A 268 4.16 -11.70 8.19
C ASP A 268 3.41 -10.50 7.66
N ALA A 269 3.96 -9.39 7.91
CA ALA A 269 3.30 -8.19 7.49
C ALA A 269 3.36 -8.02 5.98
N TRP A 270 4.56 -7.96 5.47
CA TRP A 270 4.88 -7.69 4.08
C TRP A 270 6.26 -8.27 3.75
N ASP A 271 6.59 -8.31 2.48
CA ASP A 271 7.94 -8.61 1.99
C ASP A 271 8.46 -10.02 2.39
N GLN A 272 7.54 -10.98 2.45
CA GLN A 272 7.83 -12.40 2.66
C GLN A 272 7.41 -13.24 1.43
N PRO A 273 7.97 -14.43 1.20
CA PRO A 273 7.45 -15.35 0.19
C PRO A 273 6.02 -15.80 0.51
N ALA A 274 5.20 -16.04 -0.51
CA ALA A 274 3.84 -16.56 -0.34
C ALA A 274 3.89 -18.06 -0.04
N GLU A 275 4.07 -18.42 1.23
CA GLU A 275 4.21 -19.81 1.67
C GLU A 275 3.42 -20.01 2.95
N ASP A 276 2.12 -20.35 2.79
CA ASP A 276 1.17 -20.59 3.90
C ASP A 276 1.02 -19.40 4.87
N ILE A 277 1.06 -18.18 4.32
CA ILE A 277 1.05 -16.90 5.06
C ILE A 277 -0.25 -16.14 4.87
N ILE A 278 -0.77 -15.55 5.94
CA ILE A 278 -1.82 -14.54 5.88
C ILE A 278 -1.17 -13.17 6.06
N PHE A 279 -1.06 -12.41 4.96
CA PHE A 279 -0.43 -11.10 4.99
C PHE A 279 -1.23 -10.10 5.80
N SER A 280 -0.56 -9.35 6.66
CA SER A 280 -1.16 -8.26 7.43
C SER A 280 -1.45 -7.05 6.56
N ALA A 281 -2.42 -6.25 6.97
CA ALA A 281 -2.75 -4.99 6.33
C ALA A 281 -2.08 -3.82 7.05
N SER A 282 -1.58 -2.85 6.29
CA SER A 282 -1.09 -1.58 6.81
C SER A 282 -2.21 -0.56 7.03
N GLY A 283 -3.41 -0.89 6.56
CA GLY A 283 -4.56 0.00 6.62
C GLY A 283 -4.52 1.09 5.55
N ASN A 284 -5.23 2.16 5.83
CA ASN A 284 -5.35 3.31 4.93
C ASN A 284 -4.18 4.27 5.14
N GLN A 285 -3.33 4.43 4.16
CA GLN A 285 -2.21 5.36 4.24
C GLN A 285 -2.15 6.28 3.03
N THR A 286 -1.91 7.56 3.30
CA THR A 286 -1.56 8.54 2.28
C THR A 286 -0.24 9.19 2.70
N LEU A 287 0.77 9.01 1.90
CA LEU A 287 2.12 9.50 2.14
C LEU A 287 2.36 10.72 1.26
N THR A 288 2.95 11.76 1.82
CA THR A 288 3.36 12.95 1.06
C THR A 288 4.87 12.97 0.94
N LEU A 289 5.38 13.03 -0.27
CA LEU A 289 6.80 13.16 -0.52
C LEU A 289 7.25 14.59 -0.18
N THR A 290 8.35 14.66 0.55
CA THR A 290 8.94 15.92 1.02
C THR A 290 10.46 15.82 0.99
N LYS A 291 11.14 16.92 1.31
CA LYS A 291 12.62 17.02 1.41
C LYS A 291 13.38 16.88 0.09
N GLY A 292 12.68 16.86 -1.05
CA GLY A 292 13.36 17.04 -2.32
C GLY A 292 13.93 18.46 -2.42
N ALA A 293 15.17 18.59 -2.85
CA ALA A 293 15.82 19.87 -3.04
C ALA A 293 16.48 19.92 -4.40
N ASN A 294 16.42 21.08 -5.03
CA ASN A 294 17.19 21.33 -6.24
C ASN A 294 18.60 21.75 -5.85
N TYR A 295 19.56 21.46 -6.72
CA TYR A 295 20.89 21.98 -6.56
C TYR A 295 20.87 23.52 -6.60
N ASP A 296 21.42 24.15 -5.58
CA ASP A 296 21.60 25.58 -5.53
C ASP A 296 23.10 25.93 -5.65
N TYR A 297 23.47 26.37 -6.84
CA TYR A 297 24.84 26.76 -7.15
C TYR A 297 25.32 27.97 -6.31
N SER A 298 24.38 28.82 -5.86
CA SER A 298 24.74 30.05 -5.14
C SER A 298 25.18 29.80 -3.70
N SER A 299 24.69 28.72 -3.10
CA SER A 299 24.97 28.36 -1.69
C SER A 299 26.08 27.31 -1.54
N GLY A 300 26.50 26.68 -2.62
CA GLY A 300 27.48 25.58 -2.59
C GLY A 300 26.99 24.33 -1.80
N ILE A 301 25.72 24.29 -1.43
CA ILE A 301 25.09 23.21 -0.67
C ILE A 301 24.08 22.58 -1.58
N GLY A 302 24.50 21.64 -2.40
CA GLY A 302 23.62 20.76 -3.14
C GLY A 302 23.33 19.51 -2.33
N THR A 303 22.04 19.23 -2.09
CA THR A 303 21.60 17.96 -1.49
C THR A 303 21.17 16.95 -2.55
N ASP A 304 21.04 17.38 -3.80
CA ASP A 304 20.59 16.57 -4.95
C ASP A 304 21.74 16.09 -5.85
N GLY A 305 22.81 15.62 -5.25
CA GLY A 305 24.01 15.29 -6.00
C GLY A 305 24.74 16.56 -6.48
N ALA A 306 25.97 16.70 -6.14
CA ALA A 306 26.76 17.85 -6.59
C ALA A 306 26.87 17.78 -8.13
N LEU A 307 26.12 18.65 -8.81
CA LEU A 307 26.37 18.99 -10.21
C LEU A 307 27.58 19.92 -10.35
N ASP A 308 28.43 19.99 -9.32
CA ASP A 308 29.74 20.59 -9.40
C ASP A 308 30.68 19.66 -10.17
N SER A 309 30.38 19.52 -11.45
CA SER A 309 31.34 18.86 -12.35
C SER A 309 32.62 19.67 -12.34
N THR A 310 33.68 19.07 -11.86
CA THR A 310 35.01 19.65 -12.02
C THR A 310 35.39 19.65 -13.51
N LYS A 311 36.35 20.44 -13.89
CA LYS A 311 36.90 20.40 -15.25
C LYS A 311 37.33 18.97 -15.63
N ALA A 312 37.86 18.21 -14.69
CA ALA A 312 38.25 16.82 -14.91
C ALA A 312 37.07 15.92 -15.22
N ASP A 313 35.93 16.09 -14.52
CA ASP A 313 34.71 15.30 -14.76
C ASP A 313 34.12 15.60 -16.14
N ILE A 314 34.10 16.88 -16.54
CA ILE A 314 33.61 17.28 -17.86
C ILE A 314 34.53 16.73 -18.95
N ASN A 315 35.84 16.82 -18.78
CA ASN A 315 36.80 16.24 -19.72
C ASN A 315 36.65 14.72 -19.79
N GLY A 316 36.50 14.03 -18.66
CA GLY A 316 36.26 12.59 -18.64
C GLY A 316 34.95 12.17 -19.36
N GLY A 317 33.93 13.03 -19.30
CA GLY A 317 32.69 12.81 -20.10
C GLY A 317 32.94 12.98 -21.61
N TYR A 318 33.75 13.96 -22.01
CA TYR A 318 34.11 14.17 -23.41
C TYR A 318 35.09 13.10 -23.93
N ASP A 319 36.00 12.62 -23.09
CA ASP A 319 36.93 11.54 -23.45
C ASP A 319 36.19 10.24 -23.86
N LEU A 320 34.97 10.01 -23.36
CA LEU A 320 34.13 8.90 -23.79
C LEU A 320 33.70 9.03 -25.27
N LEU A 321 33.63 10.24 -25.80
CA LEU A 321 33.27 10.54 -27.19
C LEU A 321 34.48 10.69 -28.12
N ALA A 322 35.70 10.57 -27.57
CA ALA A 322 36.94 10.76 -28.33
C ALA A 322 37.28 9.59 -29.30
N ASN A 323 36.58 8.48 -29.16
CA ASN A 323 36.74 7.34 -30.06
C ASN A 323 35.98 7.57 -31.38
N THR A 324 36.68 8.09 -32.38
CA THR A 324 36.10 8.39 -33.69
C THR A 324 35.73 7.15 -34.52
N GLU A 325 36.12 5.96 -34.08
CA GLU A 325 35.69 4.68 -34.73
C GLU A 325 34.32 4.25 -34.22
N GLU A 326 33.94 4.72 -33.05
CA GLU A 326 32.67 4.35 -32.37
C GLU A 326 31.61 5.46 -32.45
N TYR A 327 32.07 6.73 -32.40
CA TYR A 327 31.17 7.89 -32.38
C TYR A 327 31.53 8.88 -33.50
N ASP A 328 30.53 9.21 -34.33
CA ASP A 328 30.64 10.30 -35.32
C ASP A 328 29.91 11.53 -34.74
N VAL A 329 30.65 12.49 -34.22
CA VAL A 329 30.10 13.66 -33.52
C VAL A 329 30.10 14.86 -34.46
N ASP A 330 28.91 15.19 -34.99
CA ASP A 330 28.73 16.37 -35.87
C ASP A 330 28.75 17.70 -35.11
N PHE A 331 28.22 17.71 -33.88
CA PHE A 331 28.11 18.93 -33.09
C PHE A 331 28.42 18.68 -31.62
N LEU A 332 29.23 19.51 -31.02
CA LEU A 332 29.50 19.59 -29.61
C LEU A 332 28.80 20.82 -29.03
N ILE A 333 27.74 20.62 -28.23
CA ILE A 333 27.04 21.72 -27.59
C ILE A 333 27.65 21.96 -26.21
N GLN A 334 28.36 23.08 -26.09
CA GLN A 334 28.87 23.52 -24.83
C GLN A 334 27.73 24.09 -23.97
N GLY A 335 27.51 23.51 -22.77
CA GLY A 335 26.58 24.05 -21.79
C GLY A 335 27.02 25.37 -21.18
N SER A 336 26.24 25.91 -20.27
CA SER A 336 26.49 27.18 -19.57
C SER A 336 27.58 27.11 -18.49
N ALA A 337 28.21 25.96 -18.28
CA ALA A 337 29.27 25.79 -17.29
C ALA A 337 30.48 26.63 -17.62
N SER A 338 31.04 27.31 -16.64
CA SER A 338 32.20 28.20 -16.79
C SER A 338 33.48 27.51 -17.34
N TYR A 339 33.53 26.19 -17.20
CA TYR A 339 34.62 25.33 -17.69
C TYR A 339 34.38 24.73 -19.08
N GLY A 340 33.18 24.87 -19.64
CA GLY A 340 32.81 24.19 -20.88
C GLY A 340 33.70 24.58 -22.06
N LYS A 341 34.12 25.86 -22.16
CA LYS A 341 35.02 26.33 -23.22
C LYS A 341 36.38 25.67 -23.15
N GLU A 342 36.93 25.53 -21.95
CA GLU A 342 38.27 24.93 -21.76
C GLU A 342 38.22 23.40 -21.96
N ALA A 343 37.11 22.76 -21.57
CA ALA A 343 36.92 21.35 -21.83
C ALA A 343 36.77 21.06 -23.33
N ALA A 344 35.98 21.86 -24.05
CA ALA A 344 35.84 21.74 -25.50
C ALA A 344 37.16 21.97 -26.27
N GLN A 345 38.02 22.81 -25.75
CA GLN A 345 39.36 23.01 -26.32
C GLN A 345 40.31 21.84 -26.08
N GLY A 346 40.05 21.01 -25.09
CA GLY A 346 40.84 19.79 -24.82
C GLY A 346 40.51 18.63 -25.75
N LEU A 347 39.37 18.70 -26.46
CA LEU A 347 38.97 17.71 -27.47
C LEU A 347 39.40 18.08 -28.92
N ALA A 348 39.86 19.27 -29.14
CA ALA A 348 40.34 19.72 -30.43
C ALA A 348 41.87 19.52 -30.55
#